data_772b603da27dffaf76822854c920f598
#
_entry.id   772b603da27dffaf76822854c920f598
#
_cell.length_a   1.000
_cell.length_b   1.000
_cell.length_c   1.000
_cell.angle_alpha   90.00
_cell.angle_beta   90.00
_cell.angle_gamma   90.00
#
_symmetry.space_group_name_H-M   'P 1'
#
loop_
_entity.id
_entity.type
_entity.pdbx_description
1 polymer ?
#
loop_
_entity_poly.entity_id
_entity_poly.type
_entity_poly.pdbx_seq_one_letter_code
_entity_poly.pdbx_strand_id
1 'polypeptide(L)'
;NMWLKRLLRFSARLTPLFLYNTLGKSKQEFALTSYSRTVRMYNCGPTVYDVQHIGNLSAFVFADILRRTLEYNGYAVKQVINITDVGHLTSDSDDGEDKMSKGLRREGLTLTLENMLKLGESYTQIFLEDLRKLNIDTERITFPRASAYISAQIAMVKTLEEKGYAYP
;
A
#
# COMPACT_ATOMS: atom_id res chain seq x y z
N ASN A 1 23.42 29.76 -15.28
CA ASN A 1 22.16 30.53 -15.40
C ASN A 1 21.19 30.13 -14.27
N MET A 2 21.59 30.52 -13.06
CA MET A 2 20.81 30.29 -11.83
C MET A 2 19.55 31.19 -11.78
N TRP A 3 19.49 32.26 -12.56
CA TRP A 3 18.37 33.20 -12.64
C TRP A 3 17.16 32.64 -13.42
N LEU A 4 17.37 31.85 -14.48
CA LEU A 4 16.26 31.24 -15.23
C LEU A 4 15.54 30.14 -14.45
N LYS A 5 16.21 29.41 -13.53
CA LYS A 5 15.58 28.42 -12.66
C LYS A 5 14.71 29.04 -11.55
N ARG A 6 14.87 30.34 -11.27
CA ARG A 6 14.11 31.05 -10.25
C ARG A 6 12.82 31.67 -10.80
N LEU A 7 12.75 31.91 -12.10
CA LEU A 7 11.56 32.48 -12.78
C LEU A 7 10.51 31.42 -13.17
N LEU A 8 10.89 30.13 -13.21
CA LEU A 8 9.97 29.00 -13.45
C LEU A 8 9.40 28.39 -12.16
N ARG A 9 9.56 29.03 -11.00
CA ARG A 9 8.61 28.85 -9.92
C ARG A 9 7.34 29.64 -10.28
N PHE A 10 6.69 29.20 -11.34
CA PHE A 10 5.28 29.42 -11.49
C PHE A 10 4.64 28.98 -10.16
N SER A 11 4.10 29.94 -9.44
CA SER A 11 3.03 29.67 -8.51
C SER A 11 1.88 29.10 -9.38
N ALA A 12 2.03 27.86 -9.84
CA ALA A 12 0.93 27.15 -10.43
C ALA A 12 -0.14 27.16 -9.34
N ARG A 13 -1.16 28.01 -9.52
CA ARG A 13 -2.39 27.87 -8.75
C ARG A 13 -2.78 26.42 -8.95
N LEU A 14 -2.69 25.64 -7.88
CA LEU A 14 -3.10 24.25 -7.92
C LEU A 14 -4.53 24.27 -8.45
N THR A 15 -4.75 23.57 -9.55
CA THR A 15 -6.11 23.39 -10.06
C THR A 15 -6.87 22.63 -8.98
N PRO A 16 -8.06 23.07 -8.55
CA PRO A 16 -8.83 22.36 -7.55
C PRO A 16 -8.99 20.90 -7.98
N LEU A 17 -8.55 19.96 -7.15
CA LEU A 17 -8.67 18.53 -7.38
C LEU A 17 -9.86 18.01 -6.58
N PHE A 18 -10.80 17.36 -7.25
CA PHE A 18 -11.95 16.76 -6.60
C PHE A 18 -11.84 15.24 -6.62
N LEU A 19 -11.92 14.63 -5.45
CA LEU A 19 -11.91 13.19 -5.28
C LEU A 19 -13.22 12.72 -4.66
N TYR A 20 -13.66 11.50 -5.03
CA TYR A 20 -14.80 10.89 -4.38
C TYR A 20 -14.38 10.41 -2.99
N ASN A 21 -15.05 10.92 -1.96
CA ASN A 21 -14.84 10.50 -0.58
C ASN A 21 -15.96 9.53 -0.17
N THR A 22 -15.58 8.29 0.10
CA THR A 22 -16.53 7.24 0.50
C THR A 22 -17.23 7.56 1.82
N LEU A 23 -16.53 8.21 2.77
CA LEU A 23 -17.12 8.64 4.05
C LEU A 23 -18.26 9.63 3.85
N GLY A 24 -18.05 10.64 2.99
CA GLY A 24 -19.04 11.66 2.67
C GLY A 24 -19.95 11.28 1.49
N LYS A 25 -19.72 10.14 0.83
CA LYS A 25 -20.46 9.62 -0.35
C LYS A 25 -20.62 10.66 -1.47
N SER A 26 -19.64 11.54 -1.63
CA SER A 26 -19.68 12.64 -2.60
C SER A 26 -18.28 13.01 -3.09
N LYS A 27 -18.23 13.70 -4.24
CA LYS A 27 -17.00 14.34 -4.68
C LYS A 27 -16.75 15.57 -3.82
N GLN A 28 -15.56 15.63 -3.24
CA GLN A 28 -15.12 16.73 -2.38
C GLN A 28 -13.79 17.29 -2.88
N GLU A 29 -13.57 18.56 -2.67
CA GLU A 29 -12.29 19.17 -2.97
C GLU A 29 -11.21 18.56 -2.08
N PHE A 30 -10.11 18.15 -2.70
CA PHE A 30 -8.97 17.59 -1.99
C PHE A 30 -8.23 18.71 -1.25
N ALA A 31 -8.23 18.61 0.07
CA ALA A 31 -7.50 19.51 0.95
C ALA A 31 -6.50 18.73 1.80
N LEU A 32 -5.31 19.30 1.99
CA LEU A 32 -4.31 18.73 2.90
C LEU A 32 -4.71 18.99 4.36
N THR A 33 -4.56 17.98 5.19
CA THR A 33 -4.80 18.09 6.65
C THR A 33 -3.64 18.74 7.41
N SER A 34 -2.56 19.09 6.73
CA SER A 34 -1.37 19.71 7.30
C SER A 34 -0.83 20.83 6.44
N TYR A 35 -0.05 21.76 7.02
CA TYR A 35 0.65 22.83 6.29
C TYR A 35 1.72 22.32 5.32
N SER A 36 2.09 21.05 5.39
CA SER A 36 3.01 20.41 4.46
C SER A 36 2.30 20.12 3.13
N ARG A 37 2.92 20.45 2.00
CA ARG A 37 2.44 20.04 0.67
C ARG A 37 2.68 18.55 0.36
N THR A 38 2.93 17.73 1.37
CA THR A 38 3.17 16.30 1.23
C THR A 38 1.89 15.52 1.51
N VAL A 39 1.42 14.81 0.49
CA VAL A 39 0.33 13.84 0.60
C VAL A 39 0.90 12.52 1.10
N ARG A 40 0.30 11.96 2.14
CA ARG A 40 0.56 10.60 2.58
C ARG A 40 -0.52 9.70 1.98
N MET A 41 -0.10 8.75 1.17
CA MET A 41 -0.98 7.83 0.46
C MET A 41 -0.70 6.42 0.93
N TYR A 42 -1.72 5.71 1.40
CA TYR A 42 -1.64 4.32 1.78
C TYR A 42 -2.59 3.50 0.91
N ASN A 43 -2.08 2.44 0.31
CA ASN A 43 -2.86 1.51 -0.49
C ASN A 43 -2.73 0.10 0.08
N CYS A 44 -3.84 -0.63 0.09
CA CYS A 44 -3.80 -2.05 0.42
C CYS A 44 -2.94 -2.78 -0.61
N GLY A 45 -2.00 -3.58 -0.13
CA GLY A 45 -1.08 -4.34 -0.95
C GLY A 45 -1.49 -5.80 -1.13
N PRO A 46 -0.67 -6.60 -1.80
CA PRO A 46 -0.96 -8.01 -2.06
C PRO A 46 -0.74 -8.88 -0.82
N THR A 47 -1.45 -10.00 -0.76
CA THR A 47 -1.02 -11.15 0.02
C THR A 47 -0.15 -12.01 -0.90
N VAL A 48 1.11 -12.21 -0.50
CA VAL A 48 2.15 -12.78 -1.36
C VAL A 48 2.23 -14.30 -1.26
N TYR A 49 1.12 -14.97 -1.56
CA TYR A 49 1.01 -16.43 -1.61
C TYR A 49 0.75 -16.93 -3.04
N ASP A 50 0.47 -16.02 -3.98
CA ASP A 50 0.16 -16.30 -5.37
C ASP A 50 0.49 -15.11 -6.27
N VAL A 51 0.53 -15.36 -7.60
CA VAL A 51 0.69 -14.30 -8.62
C VAL A 51 -0.55 -13.40 -8.62
N GLN A 52 -0.33 -12.10 -8.77
CA GLN A 52 -1.44 -11.16 -8.85
C GLN A 52 -2.05 -11.19 -10.25
N HIS A 53 -3.36 -11.39 -10.34
CA HIS A 53 -4.08 -11.33 -11.61
C HIS A 53 -4.46 -9.89 -11.99
N ILE A 54 -4.94 -9.69 -13.22
CA ILE A 54 -5.28 -8.37 -13.77
C ILE A 54 -6.25 -7.57 -12.88
N GLY A 55 -7.19 -8.24 -12.21
CA GLY A 55 -8.13 -7.59 -11.30
C GLY A 55 -7.45 -6.97 -10.08
N ASN A 56 -6.44 -7.64 -9.52
CA ASN A 56 -5.63 -7.08 -8.41
C ASN A 56 -4.73 -5.95 -8.93
N LEU A 57 -4.06 -6.17 -10.05
CA LEU A 57 -3.12 -5.22 -10.64
C LEU A 57 -3.79 -3.91 -11.06
N SER A 58 -5.07 -3.94 -11.46
CA SER A 58 -5.83 -2.73 -11.80
C SER A 58 -5.94 -1.73 -10.64
N ALA A 59 -6.01 -2.21 -9.40
CA ALA A 59 -6.04 -1.34 -8.22
C ALA A 59 -4.71 -0.58 -8.03
N PHE A 60 -3.58 -1.23 -8.33
CA PHE A 60 -2.26 -0.58 -8.25
C PHE A 60 -2.05 0.42 -9.39
N VAL A 61 -2.54 0.13 -10.61
CA VAL A 61 -2.56 1.10 -11.71
C VAL A 61 -3.39 2.33 -11.34
N PHE A 62 -4.58 2.14 -10.76
CA PHE A 62 -5.41 3.24 -10.27
C PHE A 62 -4.68 4.09 -9.22
N ALA A 63 -4.02 3.44 -8.25
CA ALA A 63 -3.24 4.12 -7.22
C ALA A 63 -2.07 4.92 -7.82
N ASP A 64 -1.38 4.39 -8.83
CA ASP A 64 -0.30 5.08 -9.52
C ASP A 64 -0.80 6.29 -10.31
N ILE A 65 -1.94 6.17 -11.00
CA ILE A 65 -2.59 7.29 -11.69
C ILE A 65 -2.93 8.41 -10.68
N LEU A 66 -3.49 8.07 -9.53
CA LEU A 66 -3.79 9.05 -8.48
C LEU A 66 -2.52 9.73 -7.98
N ARG A 67 -1.46 8.97 -7.71
CA ARG A 67 -0.16 9.51 -7.30
C ARG A 67 0.38 10.50 -8.34
N ARG A 68 0.43 10.09 -9.61
CA ARG A 68 0.88 10.95 -10.72
C ARG A 68 0.02 12.21 -10.86
N THR A 69 -1.28 12.09 -10.69
CA THR A 69 -2.21 13.23 -10.72
C THR A 69 -1.90 14.22 -9.60
N LEU A 70 -1.66 13.73 -8.38
CA LEU A 70 -1.27 14.57 -7.25
C LEU A 70 0.08 15.27 -7.51
N GLU A 71 1.08 14.53 -8.00
CA GLU A 71 2.41 15.07 -8.33
C GLU A 71 2.31 16.11 -9.45
N TYR A 72 1.51 15.84 -10.49
CA TYR A 72 1.27 16.81 -11.58
C TYR A 72 0.66 18.11 -11.05
N ASN A 73 -0.20 18.03 -10.05
CA ASN A 73 -0.77 19.20 -9.36
C ASN A 73 0.17 19.83 -8.32
N GLY A 74 1.46 19.42 -8.27
CA GLY A 74 2.49 20.05 -7.45
C GLY A 74 2.52 19.59 -5.99
N TYR A 75 1.87 18.48 -5.65
CA TYR A 75 2.03 17.83 -4.35
C TYR A 75 3.24 16.91 -4.33
N ALA A 76 3.95 16.86 -3.22
CA ALA A 76 4.86 15.75 -2.95
C ALA A 76 4.04 14.56 -2.44
N VAL A 77 4.30 13.35 -2.93
CA VAL A 77 3.56 12.16 -2.48
C VAL A 77 4.51 11.18 -1.81
N LYS A 78 4.14 10.73 -0.61
CA LYS A 78 4.75 9.59 0.08
C LYS A 78 3.77 8.44 0.04
N GLN A 79 4.02 7.47 -0.83
CA GLN A 79 3.14 6.31 -1.02
C GLN A 79 3.68 5.10 -0.28
N VAL A 80 2.78 4.38 0.37
CA VAL A 80 3.03 3.10 1.03
C VAL A 80 2.05 2.07 0.49
N ILE A 81 2.57 0.89 0.14
CA ILE A 81 1.79 -0.29 -0.23
C ILE A 81 2.31 -1.44 0.64
N ASN A 82 1.49 -1.97 1.54
CA ASN A 82 1.91 -3.06 2.41
C ASN A 82 2.09 -4.38 1.65
N ILE A 83 2.98 -5.22 2.12
CA ILE A 83 3.11 -6.61 1.69
C ILE A 83 2.63 -7.50 2.84
N THR A 84 1.57 -8.28 2.59
CA THR A 84 1.05 -9.24 3.56
C THR A 84 1.70 -10.59 3.33
N ASP A 85 2.74 -10.86 4.09
CA ASP A 85 3.55 -12.08 4.03
C ASP A 85 3.29 -13.03 5.21
N VAL A 86 2.42 -12.65 6.15
CA VAL A 86 1.97 -13.44 7.30
C VAL A 86 0.53 -13.10 7.67
N GLY A 87 -0.20 -14.06 8.27
CA GLY A 87 -1.44 -13.81 9.01
C GLY A 87 -2.62 -13.30 8.16
N HIS A 88 -2.91 -13.92 7.02
CA HIS A 88 -4.06 -13.54 6.21
C HIS A 88 -5.01 -14.72 5.95
N LEU A 89 -6.23 -14.64 6.49
CA LEU A 89 -7.25 -15.66 6.31
C LEU A 89 -7.85 -15.65 4.88
N THR A 90 -8.34 -16.80 4.43
CA THR A 90 -8.97 -16.95 3.10
C THR A 90 -10.40 -16.42 3.06
N SER A 91 -11.05 -16.29 4.22
CA SER A 91 -12.42 -15.78 4.36
C SER A 91 -12.50 -14.77 5.50
N ASP A 92 -13.58 -13.99 5.52
CA ASP A 92 -13.90 -13.03 6.60
C ASP A 92 -14.41 -13.74 7.87
N SER A 93 -14.53 -15.08 7.85
CA SER A 93 -14.85 -15.90 9.02
C SER A 93 -13.58 -16.39 9.70
N ASP A 94 -13.61 -16.50 11.02
CA ASP A 94 -12.48 -16.99 11.84
C ASP A 94 -12.03 -18.42 11.49
N ASP A 95 -12.87 -19.17 10.75
CA ASP A 95 -12.59 -20.54 10.27
C ASP A 95 -11.84 -20.60 8.93
N GLY A 96 -11.43 -19.45 8.38
CA GLY A 96 -10.71 -19.38 7.09
C GLY A 96 -9.30 -19.93 7.19
N GLU A 97 -8.92 -20.81 6.25
CA GLU A 97 -7.54 -21.24 6.11
C GLU A 97 -6.63 -20.04 5.79
N ASP A 98 -5.45 -19.97 6.42
CA ASP A 98 -4.46 -18.94 6.10
C ASP A 98 -3.97 -19.06 4.65
N LYS A 99 -3.99 -17.96 3.91
CA LYS A 99 -3.60 -17.90 2.49
C LYS A 99 -2.14 -18.34 2.27
N MET A 100 -1.26 -18.03 3.20
CA MET A 100 0.14 -18.46 3.10
C MET A 100 0.26 -19.99 3.21
N SER A 101 -0.52 -20.62 4.11
CA SER A 101 -0.60 -22.08 4.24
C SER A 101 -1.12 -22.74 2.96
N LYS A 102 -2.11 -22.11 2.31
CA LYS A 102 -2.62 -22.57 1.01
C LYS A 102 -1.55 -22.47 -0.08
N GLY A 103 -0.79 -21.38 -0.10
CA GLY A 103 0.34 -21.19 -1.02
C GLY A 103 1.41 -22.27 -0.84
N LEU A 104 1.84 -22.52 0.40
CA LEU A 104 2.83 -23.57 0.71
C LEU A 104 2.38 -24.95 0.27
N ARG A 105 1.12 -25.29 0.52
CA ARG A 105 0.55 -26.59 0.13
C ARG A 105 0.57 -26.78 -1.39
N ARG A 106 0.26 -25.73 -2.15
CA ARG A 106 0.31 -25.74 -3.62
C ARG A 106 1.72 -25.97 -4.15
N GLU A 107 2.74 -25.38 -3.50
CA GLU A 107 4.15 -25.55 -3.86
C GLU A 107 4.75 -26.84 -3.28
N GLY A 108 3.98 -27.68 -2.59
CA GLY A 108 4.47 -28.91 -1.97
C GLY A 108 5.44 -28.68 -0.80
N LEU A 109 5.38 -27.52 -0.17
CA LEU A 109 6.25 -27.12 0.93
C LEU A 109 5.61 -27.40 2.28
N THR A 110 6.43 -27.78 3.26
CA THR A 110 6.00 -27.94 4.65
C THR A 110 5.66 -26.60 5.29
N LEU A 111 4.67 -26.60 6.20
CA LEU A 111 4.24 -25.42 6.93
C LEU A 111 5.28 -25.04 8.00
N THR A 112 6.28 -24.28 7.60
CA THR A 112 7.31 -23.72 8.49
C THR A 112 7.44 -22.24 8.25
N LEU A 113 7.84 -21.47 9.26
CA LEU A 113 8.07 -20.03 9.12
C LEU A 113 9.09 -19.73 8.02
N GLU A 114 10.15 -20.52 7.93
CA GLU A 114 11.18 -20.38 6.89
C GLU A 114 10.58 -20.50 5.48
N ASN A 115 9.77 -21.53 5.24
CA ASN A 115 9.11 -21.73 3.94
C ASN A 115 8.10 -20.63 3.64
N MET A 116 7.36 -20.14 4.65
CA MET A 116 6.45 -18.99 4.49
C MET A 116 7.19 -17.74 4.06
N LEU A 117 8.31 -17.42 4.71
CA LEU A 117 9.13 -16.27 4.37
C LEU A 117 9.76 -16.39 2.98
N LYS A 118 10.24 -17.58 2.60
CA LYS A 118 10.78 -17.86 1.24
C LYS A 118 9.69 -17.69 0.18
N LEU A 119 8.51 -18.26 0.42
CA LEU A 119 7.36 -18.11 -0.48
C LEU A 119 6.98 -16.66 -0.65
N GLY A 120 6.81 -15.94 0.47
CA GLY A 120 6.48 -14.52 0.49
C GLY A 120 7.50 -13.68 -0.25
N GLU A 121 8.81 -13.98 -0.11
CA GLU A 121 9.88 -13.31 -0.86
C GLU A 121 9.73 -13.52 -2.35
N SER A 122 9.57 -14.78 -2.79
CA SER A 122 9.46 -15.13 -4.21
C SER A 122 8.28 -14.40 -4.88
N TYR A 123 7.09 -14.46 -4.28
CA TYR A 123 5.92 -13.78 -4.83
C TYR A 123 5.98 -12.25 -4.69
N THR A 124 6.70 -11.72 -3.70
CA THR A 124 6.98 -10.29 -3.62
C THR A 124 7.82 -9.82 -4.81
N GLN A 125 8.85 -10.58 -5.18
CA GLN A 125 9.69 -10.22 -6.36
C GLN A 125 8.87 -10.25 -7.65
N ILE A 126 8.05 -11.28 -7.86
CA ILE A 126 7.14 -11.37 -9.01
C ILE A 126 6.20 -10.14 -9.05
N PHE A 127 5.59 -9.80 -7.92
CA PHE A 127 4.72 -8.64 -7.81
C PHE A 127 5.42 -7.33 -8.18
N LEU A 128 6.63 -7.10 -7.66
CA LEU A 128 7.39 -5.88 -7.98
C LEU A 128 7.79 -5.82 -9.46
N GLU A 129 8.11 -6.96 -10.07
CA GLU A 129 8.37 -7.05 -11.51
C GLU A 129 7.12 -6.72 -12.33
N ASP A 130 5.97 -7.23 -11.93
CA ASP A 130 4.70 -6.95 -12.61
C ASP A 130 4.30 -5.47 -12.49
N LEU A 131 4.52 -4.83 -11.35
CA LEU A 131 4.35 -3.38 -11.22
C LEU A 131 5.26 -2.60 -12.20
N ARG A 132 6.54 -3.00 -12.34
CA ARG A 132 7.46 -2.37 -13.30
C ARG A 132 7.01 -2.57 -14.75
N LYS A 133 6.53 -3.78 -15.12
CA LYS A 133 5.95 -4.05 -16.46
C LYS A 133 4.74 -3.16 -16.75
N LEU A 134 3.98 -2.78 -15.72
CA LEU A 134 2.88 -1.81 -15.80
C LEU A 134 3.33 -0.35 -15.75
N ASN A 135 4.64 -0.08 -15.85
CA ASN A 135 5.22 1.26 -15.78
C ASN A 135 4.94 2.00 -14.46
N ILE A 136 4.81 1.25 -13.36
CA ILE A 136 4.70 1.79 -12.00
C ILE A 136 6.11 1.91 -11.43
N ASP A 137 6.48 3.12 -11.01
CA ASP A 137 7.79 3.41 -10.43
C ASP A 137 7.85 2.92 -8.98
N THR A 138 8.38 1.70 -8.79
CA THR A 138 8.46 1.03 -7.50
C THR A 138 9.48 1.68 -6.55
N GLU A 139 10.44 2.46 -7.04
CA GLU A 139 11.44 3.14 -6.21
C GLU A 139 10.84 4.31 -5.41
N ARG A 140 9.70 4.83 -5.87
CA ARG A 140 8.96 5.91 -5.20
C ARG A 140 7.95 5.41 -4.16
N ILE A 141 7.84 4.09 -3.99
CA ILE A 141 6.85 3.45 -3.12
C ILE A 141 7.58 2.71 -2.01
N THR A 142 7.10 2.84 -0.79
CA THR A 142 7.59 2.04 0.33
C THR A 142 6.73 0.80 0.46
N PHE A 143 7.37 -0.38 0.54
CA PHE A 143 6.69 -1.68 0.65
C PHE A 143 7.01 -2.34 2.01
N PRO A 144 6.34 -1.92 3.11
CA PRO A 144 6.54 -2.55 4.41
C PRO A 144 5.94 -3.96 4.41
N ARG A 145 6.66 -4.92 4.99
CA ARG A 145 6.20 -6.30 5.18
C ARG A 145 5.50 -6.46 6.52
N ALA A 146 4.37 -7.14 6.55
CA ALA A 146 3.62 -7.37 7.79
C ALA A 146 4.48 -8.08 8.84
N SER A 147 5.27 -9.09 8.44
CA SER A 147 6.18 -9.82 9.32
C SER A 147 7.20 -8.93 10.05
N ALA A 148 7.68 -7.87 9.40
CA ALA A 148 8.64 -6.93 9.98
C ALA A 148 8.03 -5.98 11.04
N TYR A 149 6.70 -5.91 11.12
CA TYR A 149 5.97 -4.99 11.99
C TYR A 149 5.20 -5.67 13.12
N ILE A 150 5.35 -6.98 13.32
CA ILE A 150 4.60 -7.75 14.34
C ILE A 150 4.73 -7.11 15.73
N SER A 151 5.93 -6.78 16.16
CA SER A 151 6.13 -6.15 17.48
C SER A 151 5.44 -4.80 17.61
N ALA A 152 5.45 -3.98 16.55
CA ALA A 152 4.77 -2.68 16.54
C ALA A 152 3.24 -2.85 16.54
N GLN A 153 2.72 -3.85 15.83
CA GLN A 153 1.30 -4.20 15.83
C GLN A 153 0.85 -4.63 17.22
N ILE A 154 1.59 -5.52 17.89
CA ILE A 154 1.30 -5.95 19.26
C ILE A 154 1.29 -4.74 20.22
N ALA A 155 2.28 -3.86 20.14
CA ALA A 155 2.33 -2.65 20.97
C ALA A 155 1.14 -1.72 20.73
N MET A 156 0.72 -1.57 19.47
CA MET A 156 -0.45 -0.78 19.11
C MET A 156 -1.74 -1.39 19.69
N VAL A 157 -1.96 -2.70 19.52
CA VAL A 157 -3.14 -3.40 20.05
C VAL A 157 -3.22 -3.22 21.57
N LYS A 158 -2.13 -3.46 22.30
CA LYS A 158 -2.08 -3.22 23.75
C LYS A 158 -2.47 -1.78 24.14
N THR A 159 -1.95 -0.80 23.40
CA THR A 159 -2.31 0.61 23.64
C THR A 159 -3.79 0.88 23.41
N LEU A 160 -4.40 0.24 22.40
CA LEU A 160 -5.83 0.38 22.12
C LEU A 160 -6.69 -0.29 23.19
N GLU A 161 -6.27 -1.47 23.68
CA GLU A 161 -6.93 -2.16 24.80
C GLU A 161 -6.88 -1.32 26.08
N GLU A 162 -5.69 -0.81 26.43
CA GLU A 162 -5.49 0.06 27.61
C GLU A 162 -6.36 1.32 27.57
N LYS A 163 -6.63 1.84 26.35
CA LYS A 163 -7.50 3.01 26.13
C LYS A 163 -8.98 2.67 25.97
N GLY A 164 -9.37 1.40 26.00
CA GLY A 164 -10.74 0.94 25.83
C GLY A 164 -11.28 1.03 24.40
N TYR A 165 -10.42 1.11 23.39
CA TYR A 165 -10.79 1.11 21.97
C TYR A 165 -10.77 -0.27 21.33
N ALA A 166 -10.16 -1.26 21.98
CA ALA A 166 -10.17 -2.66 21.61
C ALA A 166 -10.50 -3.52 22.83
N TYR A 167 -11.04 -4.71 22.58
CA TYR A 167 -11.39 -5.70 23.60
C TYR A 167 -11.01 -7.10 23.07
N PRO A 168 -10.70 -8.08 23.94
CA PRO A 168 -10.43 -9.47 23.57
C PRO A 168 -11.60 -10.16 22.88
#